data_59b05429a81e26976028d9af49a56408
#
_entry.id   59b05429a81e26976028d9af49a56408
#
_cell.length_a   1.000
_cell.length_b   1.000
_cell.length_c   1.000
_cell.angle_alpha   90.00
_cell.angle_beta   90.00
_cell.angle_gamma   90.00
#
_symmetry.space_group_name_H-M   'P 1'
#
loop_
_entity.id
_entity.type
_entity.pdbx_description
1 polymer ?
#
loop_
_entity_poly.entity_id
_entity_poly.type
_entity_poly.pdbx_seq_one_letter_code
_entity_poly.pdbx_strand_id
1 'polypeptide(L)'
;MSFRKIRLLMSKYGFSILFMGFELWLSFAAFFWLNEWFPNWMSVTIMVLLYISTILAIVNRNMPPESKVTWLLIAVIPVFGFLLYLMFGERRLSKKEMVQLENMESMNFREDNSRELRLQLKEESKAVYGVVKSILSMDHNADLYNGTASTFFPLGDQMFPQLLEDLRSAKKFIFLEFYIIEEGLMWNSILDILLEKVKEGVEVKLLYDDIGCMATLKGNYTKRLRKLGIDAHKFNKVVPRLTVSYNNRDHRKILVIDGQIGYTGGANLADEYINQRERFGHWKDSAVRLDGRAVKALTRLFLMNWYINQGEIEDFDKYHMENQAVDGEGFYIPFGSGPKPIYKSQVGKAVYQNIINQATDYVYITTPYLIIDYDLTEDIRNAALRGVDVRIVTPSIPDKKLIQIVTRGAYPDLMEAGVKIYEYTPGFIHSKQVLADDEVAVVGTINFDYRSLVHHYENAVWMYRSPELAKIRADFEEIFSVSQQIKLDTFRITWYQYLIKEIMQLFAPML
;
A
#
# COMPACT_ATOMS: atom_id res chain seq x y z
N MET A 1 28.64 8.93 10.75
CA MET A 1 27.86 8.85 9.48
C MET A 1 28.84 9.06 8.33
N SER A 2 28.98 8.11 7.37
CA SER A 2 30.02 8.23 6.34
C SER A 2 29.69 9.35 5.35
N PHE A 3 30.72 10.05 4.84
CA PHE A 3 30.62 11.14 3.87
C PHE A 3 29.77 10.75 2.63
N ARG A 4 29.72 9.46 2.32
CA ARG A 4 28.91 8.89 1.23
C ARG A 4 27.42 8.90 1.56
N LYS A 5 27.02 8.69 2.82
CA LYS A 5 25.62 8.80 3.28
C LYS A 5 25.15 10.25 3.31
N ILE A 6 26.01 11.17 3.71
CA ILE A 6 25.73 12.62 3.68
C ILE A 6 25.55 13.11 2.24
N ARG A 7 26.39 12.66 1.30
CA ARG A 7 26.28 12.99 -0.14
C ARG A 7 25.02 12.40 -0.76
N LEU A 8 24.61 11.21 -0.34
CA LEU A 8 23.34 10.58 -0.77
C LEU A 8 22.11 11.28 -0.17
N LEU A 9 22.18 11.67 1.10
CA LEU A 9 21.14 12.48 1.76
C LEU A 9 21.03 13.87 1.12
N MET A 10 22.15 14.53 0.85
CA MET A 10 22.17 15.83 0.18
C MET A 10 21.72 15.76 -1.28
N SER A 11 21.95 14.66 -2.00
CA SER A 11 21.44 14.51 -3.36
C SER A 11 19.92 14.21 -3.41
N LYS A 12 19.36 13.62 -2.34
CA LYS A 12 17.94 13.23 -2.27
C LYS A 12 17.05 14.26 -1.57
N TYR A 13 17.51 14.79 -0.44
CA TYR A 13 16.76 15.80 0.33
C TYR A 13 17.28 17.21 0.10
N GLY A 14 18.52 17.36 -0.28
CA GLY A 14 19.11 18.65 -0.61
C GLY A 14 18.41 19.33 -1.78
N PHE A 15 17.98 18.55 -2.78
CA PHE A 15 17.19 19.07 -3.90
C PHE A 15 15.79 19.53 -3.43
N SER A 16 15.13 18.75 -2.57
CA SER A 16 13.82 19.13 -2.02
C SER A 16 13.92 20.34 -1.09
N ILE A 17 14.94 20.41 -0.24
CA ILE A 17 15.18 21.57 0.64
C ILE A 17 15.57 22.82 -0.15
N LEU A 18 16.45 22.68 -1.14
CA LEU A 18 16.81 23.77 -2.04
C LEU A 18 15.61 24.23 -2.88
N PHE A 19 14.78 23.28 -3.32
CA PHE A 19 13.57 23.58 -4.07
C PHE A 19 12.53 24.29 -3.19
N MET A 20 12.30 23.85 -1.95
CA MET A 20 11.44 24.56 -0.98
C MET A 20 11.97 25.95 -0.66
N GLY A 21 13.28 26.09 -0.46
CA GLY A 21 13.92 27.41 -0.28
C GLY A 21 13.77 28.32 -1.49
N PHE A 22 13.91 27.75 -2.68
CA PHE A 22 13.70 28.46 -3.95
C PHE A 22 12.23 28.87 -4.15
N GLU A 23 11.25 28.04 -3.76
CA GLU A 23 9.82 28.37 -3.85
C GLU A 23 9.40 29.46 -2.85
N LEU A 24 9.95 29.41 -1.62
CA LEU A 24 9.76 30.50 -0.65
C LEU A 24 10.35 31.80 -1.19
N TRP A 25 11.57 31.75 -1.72
CA TRP A 25 12.22 32.88 -2.36
C TRP A 25 11.40 33.39 -3.55
N LEU A 26 10.89 32.49 -4.41
CA LEU A 26 10.01 32.86 -5.54
C LEU A 26 8.74 33.55 -5.07
N SER A 27 8.15 33.10 -3.96
CA SER A 27 6.95 33.75 -3.42
C SER A 27 7.22 35.18 -2.95
N PHE A 28 8.34 35.40 -2.25
CA PHE A 28 8.81 36.73 -1.89
C PHE A 28 9.22 37.56 -3.13
N ALA A 29 10.00 36.96 -4.03
CA ALA A 29 10.43 37.62 -5.25
C ALA A 29 9.25 38.00 -6.15
N ALA A 30 8.24 37.14 -6.28
CA ALA A 30 7.01 37.45 -7.03
C ALA A 30 6.24 38.62 -6.45
N PHE A 31 6.18 38.74 -5.12
CA PHE A 31 5.56 39.91 -4.48
C PHE A 31 6.32 41.20 -4.77
N PHE A 32 7.64 41.22 -4.60
CA PHE A 32 8.48 42.39 -4.90
C PHE A 32 8.47 42.71 -6.37
N TRP A 33 8.59 41.70 -7.25
CA TRP A 33 8.59 41.86 -8.69
C TRP A 33 7.23 42.39 -9.20
N LEU A 34 6.12 41.91 -8.67
CA LEU A 34 4.80 42.46 -8.99
C LEU A 34 4.68 43.94 -8.58
N ASN A 35 5.29 44.34 -7.47
CA ASN A 35 5.29 45.70 -7.01
C ASN A 35 6.18 46.65 -7.88
N GLU A 36 7.14 46.14 -8.64
CA GLU A 36 7.91 46.92 -9.60
C GLU A 36 7.11 47.22 -10.88
N TRP A 37 6.21 46.32 -11.27
CA TRP A 37 5.44 46.43 -12.51
C TRP A 37 4.03 47.00 -12.34
N PHE A 38 3.46 46.81 -11.14
CA PHE A 38 2.10 47.18 -10.85
C PHE A 38 2.03 48.06 -9.59
N PRO A 39 1.05 48.96 -9.49
CA PRO A 39 0.76 49.65 -8.25
C PRO A 39 0.48 48.66 -7.12
N ASN A 40 0.87 48.97 -5.88
CA ASN A 40 0.77 48.08 -4.72
C ASN A 40 -0.63 47.46 -4.55
N TRP A 41 -1.70 48.23 -4.79
CA TRP A 41 -3.07 47.74 -4.71
C TRP A 41 -3.36 46.62 -5.72
N MET A 42 -2.76 46.70 -6.92
CA MET A 42 -2.95 45.72 -8.00
C MET A 42 -2.19 44.43 -7.69
N SER A 43 -0.96 44.55 -7.20
CA SER A 43 -0.17 43.40 -6.72
C SER A 43 -0.86 42.65 -5.60
N VAL A 44 -1.41 43.38 -4.62
CA VAL A 44 -2.22 42.79 -3.52
C VAL A 44 -3.47 42.12 -4.09
N THR A 45 -4.16 42.73 -5.03
CA THR A 45 -5.36 42.16 -5.67
C THR A 45 -5.05 40.84 -6.37
N ILE A 46 -3.95 40.77 -7.15
CA ILE A 46 -3.51 39.55 -7.82
C ILE A 46 -3.23 38.44 -6.81
N MET A 47 -2.53 38.74 -5.72
CA MET A 47 -2.21 37.77 -4.67
C MET A 47 -3.47 37.27 -3.95
N VAL A 48 -4.43 38.15 -3.66
CA VAL A 48 -5.72 37.79 -3.07
C VAL A 48 -6.55 36.90 -4.02
N LEU A 49 -6.59 37.22 -5.31
CA LEU A 49 -7.29 36.40 -6.30
C LEU A 49 -6.64 35.00 -6.43
N LEU A 50 -5.29 34.93 -6.42
CA LEU A 50 -4.58 33.66 -6.42
C LEU A 50 -4.89 32.84 -5.17
N TYR A 51 -4.91 33.48 -4.00
CA TYR A 51 -5.27 32.84 -2.73
C TYR A 51 -6.71 32.31 -2.75
N ILE A 52 -7.68 33.14 -3.14
CA ILE A 52 -9.09 32.72 -3.25
C ILE A 52 -9.25 31.59 -4.26
N SER A 53 -8.60 31.65 -5.42
CA SER A 53 -8.67 30.61 -6.44
C SER A 53 -8.10 29.28 -5.93
N THR A 54 -7.01 29.33 -5.15
CA THR A 54 -6.41 28.14 -4.51
C THR A 54 -7.37 27.52 -3.48
N ILE A 55 -7.95 28.35 -2.61
CA ILE A 55 -8.95 27.89 -1.63
C ILE A 55 -10.14 27.24 -2.34
N LEU A 56 -10.70 27.90 -3.35
CA LEU A 56 -11.83 27.37 -4.11
C LEU A 56 -11.47 26.05 -4.80
N ALA A 57 -10.24 25.94 -5.35
CA ALA A 57 -9.76 24.71 -5.97
C ALA A 57 -9.68 23.55 -4.96
N ILE A 58 -9.27 23.83 -3.73
CA ILE A 58 -9.18 22.83 -2.65
C ILE A 58 -10.58 22.44 -2.16
N VAL A 59 -11.43 23.42 -1.86
CA VAL A 59 -12.77 23.19 -1.28
C VAL A 59 -13.68 22.41 -2.24
N ASN A 60 -13.61 22.73 -3.54
CA ASN A 60 -14.41 22.05 -4.57
C ASN A 60 -13.94 20.62 -4.89
N ARG A 61 -12.85 20.16 -4.29
CA ARG A 61 -12.38 18.79 -4.49
C ARG A 61 -13.09 17.82 -3.57
N ASN A 62 -13.44 16.66 -4.10
CA ASN A 62 -13.95 15.54 -3.31
C ASN A 62 -12.78 14.74 -2.73
N MET A 63 -12.16 15.26 -1.67
CA MET A 63 -11.07 14.64 -0.92
C MET A 63 -11.44 14.50 0.55
N PRO A 64 -10.77 13.64 1.32
CA PRO A 64 -10.99 13.51 2.76
C PRO A 64 -10.87 14.86 3.49
N PRO A 65 -11.66 15.09 4.57
CA PRO A 65 -11.64 16.34 5.32
C PRO A 65 -10.24 16.71 5.84
N GLU A 66 -9.48 15.73 6.32
CA GLU A 66 -8.12 15.91 6.83
C GLU A 66 -7.20 16.47 5.74
N SER A 67 -7.28 15.90 4.52
CA SER A 67 -6.54 16.41 3.35
C SER A 67 -6.94 17.85 3.01
N LYS A 68 -8.23 18.20 3.12
CA LYS A 68 -8.68 19.57 2.88
C LYS A 68 -8.07 20.55 3.87
N VAL A 69 -8.09 20.20 5.17
CA VAL A 69 -7.51 21.02 6.24
C VAL A 69 -6.02 21.23 6.00
N THR A 70 -5.29 20.17 5.70
CA THR A 70 -3.85 20.23 5.37
C THR A 70 -3.59 21.20 4.22
N TRP A 71 -4.32 21.07 3.12
CA TRP A 71 -4.13 21.94 1.96
C TRP A 71 -4.55 23.38 2.21
N LEU A 72 -5.58 23.62 3.03
CA LEU A 72 -5.97 24.97 3.43
C LEU A 72 -4.90 25.64 4.28
N LEU A 73 -4.26 24.89 5.20
CA LEU A 73 -3.13 25.40 6.00
C LEU A 73 -1.93 25.75 5.13
N ILE A 74 -1.58 24.89 4.17
CA ILE A 74 -0.49 25.16 3.22
C ILE A 74 -0.81 26.34 2.34
N ALA A 75 -2.06 26.52 1.93
CA ALA A 75 -2.53 27.63 1.10
C ALA A 75 -2.45 29.01 1.78
N VAL A 76 -2.21 29.08 3.10
CA VAL A 76 -1.97 30.35 3.83
C VAL A 76 -0.78 31.10 3.23
N ILE A 77 0.19 30.42 2.64
CA ILE A 77 1.28 31.01 1.86
C ILE A 77 0.87 30.99 0.38
N PRO A 78 0.44 32.10 -0.24
CA PRO A 78 -0.32 32.09 -1.49
C PRO A 78 0.38 31.39 -2.66
N VAL A 79 1.59 31.79 -3.04
CA VAL A 79 2.31 31.24 -4.20
C VAL A 79 2.86 29.86 -3.85
N PHE A 80 3.48 29.73 -2.68
CA PHE A 80 4.08 28.50 -2.20
C PHE A 80 3.02 27.40 -2.01
N GLY A 81 1.91 27.69 -1.35
CA GLY A 81 0.81 26.76 -1.15
C GLY A 81 0.18 26.29 -2.46
N PHE A 82 0.03 27.21 -3.43
CA PHE A 82 -0.46 26.86 -4.77
C PHE A 82 0.50 25.90 -5.51
N LEU A 83 1.79 26.18 -5.49
CA LEU A 83 2.80 25.33 -6.12
C LEU A 83 2.86 23.94 -5.46
N LEU A 84 2.86 23.87 -4.13
CA LEU A 84 2.80 22.60 -3.41
C LEU A 84 1.51 21.83 -3.74
N TYR A 85 0.37 22.53 -3.82
CA TYR A 85 -0.89 21.87 -4.20
C TYR A 85 -0.84 21.33 -5.64
N LEU A 86 -0.17 22.02 -6.57
CA LEU A 86 0.06 21.51 -7.91
C LEU A 86 1.01 20.30 -7.94
N MET A 87 1.96 20.24 -7.00
CA MET A 87 2.93 19.13 -6.92
C MET A 87 2.40 17.90 -6.22
N PHE A 88 1.65 18.07 -5.15
CA PHE A 88 1.29 17.00 -4.22
C PHE A 88 -0.23 16.83 -4.02
N GLY A 89 -1.05 17.68 -4.60
CA GLY A 89 -2.50 17.56 -4.57
C GLY A 89 -3.01 16.32 -5.33
N GLU A 90 -4.32 16.18 -5.46
CA GLU A 90 -4.90 15.04 -6.18
C GLU A 90 -4.59 15.08 -7.67
N ARG A 91 -4.12 13.95 -8.22
CA ARG A 91 -3.85 13.79 -9.65
C ARG A 91 -5.13 13.90 -10.47
N ARG A 92 -5.08 14.68 -11.56
CA ARG A 92 -6.08 14.60 -12.64
C ARG A 92 -5.57 13.66 -13.71
N LEU A 93 -6.43 12.74 -14.15
CA LEU A 93 -6.11 11.95 -15.33
C LEU A 93 -6.11 12.84 -16.57
N SER A 94 -5.17 12.58 -17.46
CA SER A 94 -5.22 13.08 -18.82
C SER A 94 -6.42 12.47 -19.57
N LYS A 95 -6.86 13.08 -20.67
CA LYS A 95 -7.92 12.51 -21.51
C LYS A 95 -7.60 11.09 -21.97
N LYS A 96 -6.33 10.81 -22.27
CA LYS A 96 -5.86 9.48 -22.66
C LYS A 96 -6.03 8.47 -21.50
N GLU A 97 -5.61 8.83 -20.30
CA GLU A 97 -5.75 7.97 -19.11
C GLU A 97 -7.21 7.76 -18.72
N MET A 98 -8.09 8.76 -18.93
CA MET A 98 -9.54 8.60 -18.73
C MET A 98 -10.14 7.56 -19.68
N VAL A 99 -9.83 7.64 -20.97
CA VAL A 99 -10.27 6.65 -21.95
C VAL A 99 -9.72 5.26 -21.63
N GLN A 100 -8.48 5.18 -21.16
CA GLN A 100 -7.89 3.92 -20.74
C GLN A 100 -8.64 3.33 -19.53
N LEU A 101 -9.01 4.15 -18.56
CA LEU A 101 -9.79 3.72 -17.40
C LEU A 101 -11.20 3.25 -17.81
N GLU A 102 -11.87 4.00 -18.67
CA GLU A 102 -13.19 3.63 -19.20
C GLU A 102 -13.14 2.29 -19.96
N ASN A 103 -12.10 2.10 -20.79
CA ASN A 103 -11.90 0.82 -21.47
C ASN A 103 -11.70 -0.33 -20.48
N MET A 104 -10.95 -0.12 -19.41
CA MET A 104 -10.74 -1.12 -18.37
C MET A 104 -12.04 -1.41 -17.58
N GLU A 105 -12.82 -0.39 -17.23
CA GLU A 105 -14.11 -0.56 -16.56
C GLU A 105 -15.14 -1.30 -17.46
N SER A 106 -15.02 -1.16 -18.77
CA SER A 106 -15.90 -1.86 -19.73
C SER A 106 -15.58 -3.34 -19.87
N MET A 107 -14.37 -3.78 -19.52
CA MET A 107 -14.00 -5.19 -19.54
C MET A 107 -14.71 -5.92 -18.40
N ASN A 108 -15.56 -6.87 -18.74
CA ASN A 108 -16.22 -7.70 -17.74
C ASN A 108 -15.27 -8.81 -17.27
N PHE A 109 -14.64 -8.58 -16.12
CA PHE A 109 -13.68 -9.53 -15.56
C PHE A 109 -14.29 -10.56 -14.61
N ARG A 110 -15.60 -10.53 -14.37
CA ARG A 110 -16.26 -11.44 -13.44
C ARG A 110 -16.44 -12.83 -14.03
N GLU A 111 -16.24 -13.84 -13.21
CA GLU A 111 -16.51 -15.22 -13.62
C GLU A 111 -18.01 -15.53 -13.60
N ASP A 112 -18.44 -16.40 -14.50
CA ASP A 112 -19.84 -16.79 -14.61
C ASP A 112 -20.37 -17.46 -13.32
N ASN A 113 -19.52 -18.26 -12.64
CA ASN A 113 -19.89 -18.96 -11.41
C ASN A 113 -19.84 -18.07 -10.15
N SER A 114 -19.24 -16.89 -10.21
CA SER A 114 -19.15 -15.96 -9.06
C SER A 114 -20.53 -15.53 -8.55
N ARG A 115 -21.53 -15.50 -9.43
CA ARG A 115 -22.91 -15.22 -9.03
C ARG A 115 -23.50 -16.32 -8.14
N GLU A 116 -23.27 -17.57 -8.48
CA GLU A 116 -23.74 -18.74 -7.70
C GLU A 116 -23.06 -18.78 -6.35
N LEU A 117 -21.73 -18.57 -6.30
CA LEU A 117 -20.97 -18.50 -5.05
C LEU A 117 -21.48 -17.39 -4.13
N ARG A 118 -21.81 -16.22 -4.67
CA ARG A 118 -22.38 -15.12 -3.88
C ARG A 118 -23.77 -15.44 -3.34
N LEU A 119 -24.58 -16.18 -4.09
CA LEU A 119 -25.89 -16.63 -3.60
C LEU A 119 -25.74 -17.66 -2.50
N GLN A 120 -24.85 -18.63 -2.65
CA GLN A 120 -24.52 -19.61 -1.62
C GLN A 120 -24.05 -18.88 -0.34
N LEU A 121 -23.09 -17.96 -0.44
CA LEU A 121 -22.59 -17.21 0.71
C LEU A 121 -23.69 -16.38 1.39
N LYS A 122 -24.65 -15.85 0.61
CA LYS A 122 -25.78 -15.10 1.16
C LYS A 122 -26.72 -15.97 1.99
N GLU A 123 -26.86 -17.25 1.64
CA GLU A 123 -27.64 -18.20 2.42
C GLU A 123 -26.91 -18.59 3.71
N GLU A 124 -25.57 -18.71 3.65
CA GLU A 124 -24.74 -19.06 4.79
C GLU A 124 -24.62 -17.88 5.79
N SER A 125 -24.32 -16.67 5.31
CA SER A 125 -24.16 -15.48 6.14
C SER A 125 -24.48 -14.20 5.36
N LYS A 126 -25.58 -13.54 5.75
CA LYS A 126 -25.95 -12.24 5.19
C LYS A 126 -24.93 -11.14 5.48
N ALA A 127 -24.29 -11.20 6.66
CA ALA A 127 -23.27 -10.23 7.07
C ALA A 127 -22.02 -10.32 6.16
N VAL A 128 -21.48 -11.53 6.02
CA VAL A 128 -20.30 -11.78 5.15
C VAL A 128 -20.61 -11.47 3.69
N TYR A 129 -21.81 -11.84 3.22
CA TYR A 129 -22.27 -11.44 1.87
C TYR A 129 -22.29 -9.93 1.70
N GLY A 130 -22.67 -9.15 2.73
CA GLY A 130 -22.63 -7.69 2.74
C GLY A 130 -21.21 -7.16 2.52
N VAL A 131 -20.21 -7.74 3.20
CA VAL A 131 -18.78 -7.38 3.01
C VAL A 131 -18.34 -7.69 1.58
N VAL A 132 -18.61 -8.90 1.10
CA VAL A 132 -18.26 -9.31 -0.27
C VAL A 132 -18.88 -8.35 -1.29
N LYS A 133 -20.18 -8.05 -1.16
CA LYS A 133 -20.85 -7.08 -2.03
C LYS A 133 -20.21 -5.70 -1.99
N SER A 134 -19.80 -5.24 -0.81
CA SER A 134 -19.10 -3.96 -0.63
C SER A 134 -17.76 -3.97 -1.37
N ILE A 135 -16.91 -4.98 -1.19
CA ILE A 135 -15.61 -5.10 -1.87
C ILE A 135 -15.81 -5.07 -3.39
N LEU A 136 -16.70 -5.95 -3.91
CA LEU A 136 -16.94 -6.06 -5.35
C LEU A 136 -17.60 -4.82 -5.99
N SER A 137 -18.22 -3.96 -5.20
CA SER A 137 -18.77 -2.68 -5.68
C SER A 137 -17.73 -1.58 -5.76
N MET A 138 -16.67 -1.67 -4.96
CA MET A 138 -15.59 -0.68 -4.86
C MET A 138 -14.39 -1.02 -5.76
N ASP A 139 -14.09 -2.30 -5.92
CA ASP A 139 -13.05 -2.80 -6.84
C ASP A 139 -13.68 -3.67 -7.93
N HIS A 140 -13.76 -3.12 -9.13
CA HIS A 140 -14.32 -3.83 -10.29
C HIS A 140 -13.45 -5.00 -10.77
N ASN A 141 -12.19 -5.06 -10.33
CA ASN A 141 -11.27 -6.15 -10.68
C ASN A 141 -11.35 -7.32 -9.69
N ALA A 142 -11.92 -7.10 -8.53
CA ALA A 142 -12.13 -8.14 -7.53
C ALA A 142 -13.30 -9.04 -7.90
N ASP A 143 -13.20 -10.31 -7.56
CA ASP A 143 -14.29 -11.28 -7.61
C ASP A 143 -14.18 -12.27 -6.46
N LEU A 144 -15.28 -13.01 -6.20
CA LEU A 144 -15.32 -14.03 -5.17
C LEU A 144 -14.94 -15.38 -5.79
N TYR A 145 -13.95 -16.03 -5.18
CA TYR A 145 -13.43 -17.30 -5.64
C TYR A 145 -13.52 -18.39 -4.56
N ASN A 146 -13.78 -19.60 -5.01
CA ASN A 146 -13.48 -20.86 -4.33
C ASN A 146 -12.55 -21.70 -5.23
N GLY A 147 -12.33 -22.98 -4.92
CA GLY A 147 -11.44 -23.83 -5.74
C GLY A 147 -10.02 -23.26 -5.80
N THR A 148 -9.54 -22.80 -4.67
CA THR A 148 -8.23 -22.20 -4.48
C THR A 148 -7.63 -22.78 -3.20
N ALA A 149 -6.44 -23.34 -3.30
CA ALA A 149 -5.62 -23.68 -2.15
C ALA A 149 -4.80 -22.46 -1.73
N SER A 150 -4.67 -22.25 -0.44
CA SER A 150 -3.82 -21.19 0.11
C SER A 150 -2.74 -21.76 1.01
N THR A 151 -1.62 -21.06 1.11
CA THR A 151 -0.57 -21.34 2.09
C THR A 151 -0.14 -20.01 2.71
N PHE A 152 -0.26 -19.91 4.03
CA PHE A 152 0.22 -18.77 4.78
C PHE A 152 1.66 -18.99 5.22
N PHE A 153 2.50 -18.00 5.01
CA PHE A 153 3.88 -17.96 5.49
C PHE A 153 4.02 -16.84 6.54
N PRO A 154 4.31 -17.19 7.79
CA PRO A 154 4.50 -16.21 8.85
C PRO A 154 5.79 -15.39 8.70
N LEU A 155 6.77 -15.92 7.93
CA LEU A 155 8.08 -15.30 7.71
C LEU A 155 8.51 -15.38 6.23
N GLY A 156 9.22 -14.37 5.78
CA GLY A 156 9.72 -14.35 4.40
C GLY A 156 10.79 -15.40 4.10
N ASP A 157 11.58 -15.80 5.10
CA ASP A 157 12.57 -16.90 4.96
C ASP A 157 11.89 -18.27 4.80
N GLN A 158 10.69 -18.45 5.36
CA GLN A 158 9.88 -19.65 5.12
C GLN A 158 9.20 -19.64 3.75
N MET A 159 8.80 -18.47 3.26
CA MET A 159 8.22 -18.29 1.93
C MET A 159 9.26 -18.53 0.82
N PHE A 160 10.48 -18.06 0.99
CA PHE A 160 11.48 -17.94 -0.06
C PHE A 160 11.85 -19.24 -0.76
N PRO A 161 12.08 -20.37 -0.06
CA PRO A 161 12.37 -21.65 -0.72
C PRO A 161 11.23 -22.11 -1.65
N GLN A 162 9.97 -22.02 -1.18
CA GLN A 162 8.81 -22.39 -1.98
C GLN A 162 8.62 -21.48 -3.19
N LEU A 163 8.87 -20.20 -3.03
CA LEU A 163 8.80 -19.22 -4.12
C LEU A 163 9.82 -19.55 -5.23
N LEU A 164 11.04 -19.96 -4.88
CA LEU A 164 12.05 -20.38 -5.86
C LEU A 164 11.67 -21.69 -6.58
N GLU A 165 11.03 -22.62 -5.87
CA GLU A 165 10.52 -23.86 -6.46
C GLU A 165 9.40 -23.58 -7.45
N ASP A 166 8.43 -22.76 -7.05
CA ASP A 166 7.31 -22.39 -7.91
C ASP A 166 7.79 -21.61 -9.15
N LEU A 167 8.76 -20.71 -9.03
CA LEU A 167 9.34 -20.02 -10.19
C LEU A 167 9.97 -20.98 -11.20
N ARG A 168 10.65 -22.04 -10.73
CA ARG A 168 11.21 -23.08 -11.62
C ARG A 168 10.13 -23.87 -12.35
N SER A 169 8.93 -23.96 -11.81
CA SER A 169 7.80 -24.67 -12.41
C SER A 169 7.16 -23.94 -13.60
N ALA A 170 7.44 -22.64 -13.76
CA ALA A 170 6.84 -21.78 -14.79
C ALA A 170 7.02 -22.32 -16.21
N LYS A 171 5.97 -22.26 -17.02
CA LYS A 171 5.95 -22.76 -18.41
C LYS A 171 5.55 -21.72 -19.44
N LYS A 172 4.78 -20.69 -19.07
CA LYS A 172 4.19 -19.74 -20.01
C LYS A 172 4.60 -18.30 -19.68
N PHE A 173 4.31 -17.83 -18.45
CA PHE A 173 4.67 -16.48 -18.06
C PHE A 173 4.91 -16.33 -16.55
N ILE A 174 5.72 -15.32 -16.20
CA ILE A 174 5.97 -14.88 -14.84
C ILE A 174 5.78 -13.37 -14.78
N PHE A 175 4.91 -12.90 -13.86
CA PHE A 175 4.70 -11.49 -13.59
C PHE A 175 5.19 -11.13 -12.20
N LEU A 176 5.94 -10.02 -12.09
CA LEU A 176 6.45 -9.51 -10.83
C LEU A 176 6.14 -8.01 -10.71
N GLU A 177 5.54 -7.61 -9.59
CA GLU A 177 5.23 -6.23 -9.25
C GLU A 177 5.67 -5.98 -7.81
N PHE A 178 6.70 -5.13 -7.60
CA PHE A 178 7.27 -4.91 -6.28
C PHE A 178 7.65 -3.45 -6.03
N TYR A 179 7.49 -3.00 -4.78
CA TYR A 179 7.87 -1.65 -4.38
C TYR A 179 9.39 -1.49 -4.26
N ILE A 180 10.07 -2.46 -3.62
CA ILE A 180 11.53 -2.47 -3.44
C ILE A 180 12.12 -3.74 -4.05
N ILE A 181 13.17 -3.53 -4.84
CA ILE A 181 14.09 -4.59 -5.29
C ILE A 181 15.48 -4.14 -4.91
N GLU A 182 16.27 -5.00 -4.27
CA GLU A 182 17.66 -4.75 -3.93
C GLU A 182 18.53 -5.93 -4.35
N GLU A 183 19.65 -5.66 -5.03
CA GLU A 183 20.62 -6.70 -5.39
C GLU A 183 21.20 -7.32 -4.11
N GLY A 184 21.01 -8.60 -3.91
CA GLY A 184 21.40 -9.42 -2.77
C GLY A 184 21.08 -10.89 -3.02
N LEU A 185 21.14 -11.74 -2.00
CA LEU A 185 20.87 -13.16 -2.11
C LEU A 185 19.46 -13.43 -2.67
N MET A 186 18.44 -12.79 -2.06
CA MET A 186 17.04 -13.01 -2.45
C MET A 186 16.79 -12.67 -3.91
N TRP A 187 17.10 -11.42 -4.30
CA TRP A 187 16.85 -10.99 -5.67
C TRP A 187 17.70 -11.69 -6.70
N ASN A 188 19.00 -11.93 -6.42
CA ASN A 188 19.87 -12.58 -7.39
C ASN A 188 19.45 -14.03 -7.65
N SER A 189 19.04 -14.77 -6.61
CA SER A 189 18.52 -16.14 -6.76
C SER A 189 17.25 -16.18 -7.62
N ILE A 190 16.35 -15.21 -7.43
CA ILE A 190 15.15 -15.06 -8.27
C ILE A 190 15.57 -14.73 -9.70
N LEU A 191 16.45 -13.74 -9.89
CA LEU A 191 16.89 -13.29 -11.22
C LEU A 191 17.54 -14.42 -12.02
N ASP A 192 18.37 -15.25 -11.38
CA ASP A 192 19.00 -16.39 -12.05
C ASP A 192 17.94 -17.35 -12.63
N ILE A 193 16.90 -17.68 -11.86
CA ILE A 193 15.78 -18.51 -12.34
C ILE A 193 15.01 -17.82 -13.46
N LEU A 194 14.72 -16.50 -13.32
CA LEU A 194 14.03 -15.76 -14.38
C LEU A 194 14.81 -15.80 -15.69
N LEU A 195 16.15 -15.70 -15.64
CA LEU A 195 17.00 -15.77 -16.84
C LEU A 195 17.03 -17.17 -17.46
N GLU A 196 16.96 -18.23 -16.66
CA GLU A 196 16.79 -19.61 -17.14
C GLU A 196 15.43 -19.74 -17.84
N LYS A 197 14.36 -19.26 -17.23
CA LYS A 197 13.00 -19.31 -17.79
C LYS A 197 12.84 -18.51 -19.07
N VAL A 198 13.46 -17.34 -19.18
CA VAL A 198 13.52 -16.58 -20.45
C VAL A 198 14.17 -17.39 -21.56
N LYS A 199 15.26 -18.14 -21.29
CA LYS A 199 15.90 -19.03 -22.29
C LYS A 199 14.99 -20.19 -22.69
N GLU A 200 14.11 -20.65 -21.79
CA GLU A 200 13.10 -21.68 -22.06
C GLU A 200 11.89 -21.12 -22.84
N GLY A 201 11.84 -19.82 -23.10
CA GLY A 201 10.74 -19.15 -23.83
C GLY A 201 9.60 -18.67 -22.94
N VAL A 202 9.76 -18.68 -21.62
CA VAL A 202 8.78 -18.14 -20.68
C VAL A 202 8.79 -16.61 -20.75
N GLU A 203 7.63 -15.99 -20.87
CA GLU A 203 7.48 -14.53 -20.86
C GLU A 203 7.66 -14.00 -19.43
N VAL A 204 8.59 -13.05 -19.22
CA VAL A 204 8.83 -12.45 -17.90
C VAL A 204 8.57 -10.94 -17.96
N LYS A 205 7.59 -10.47 -17.17
CA LYS A 205 7.28 -9.05 -17.01
C LYS A 205 7.58 -8.61 -15.58
N LEU A 206 8.30 -7.48 -15.43
CA LEU A 206 8.66 -6.91 -14.15
C LEU A 206 8.27 -5.44 -14.08
N LEU A 207 7.46 -5.08 -13.10
CA LEU A 207 7.12 -3.70 -12.74
C LEU A 207 7.67 -3.39 -11.35
N TYR A 208 8.39 -2.28 -11.18
CA TYR A 208 8.84 -1.85 -9.87
C TYR A 208 8.75 -0.34 -9.69
N ASP A 209 8.54 0.09 -8.45
CA ASP A 209 8.40 1.51 -8.13
C ASP A 209 9.73 2.26 -8.25
N ASP A 210 9.74 3.40 -8.97
CA ASP A 210 10.98 4.16 -9.20
C ASP A 210 11.53 4.80 -7.92
N ILE A 211 10.66 5.29 -7.00
CA ILE A 211 11.09 5.85 -5.72
C ILE A 211 11.54 4.72 -4.77
N GLY A 212 10.77 3.64 -4.69
CA GLY A 212 11.09 2.50 -3.85
C GLY A 212 12.47 1.92 -4.16
N CYS A 213 12.81 1.82 -5.45
CA CYS A 213 14.07 1.25 -5.92
C CYS A 213 15.20 2.27 -6.17
N MET A 214 14.95 3.58 -5.99
CA MET A 214 15.93 4.63 -6.30
C MET A 214 17.24 4.50 -5.50
N ALA A 215 17.15 3.96 -4.28
CA ALA A 215 18.31 3.78 -3.40
C ALA A 215 19.00 2.44 -3.57
N THR A 216 18.30 1.45 -4.08
CA THR A 216 18.70 0.04 -4.09
C THR A 216 19.20 -0.42 -5.45
N LEU A 217 18.59 0.06 -6.53
CA LEU A 217 19.01 -0.27 -7.89
C LEU A 217 19.84 0.86 -8.52
N LYS A 218 20.96 0.49 -9.13
CA LYS A 218 21.91 1.46 -9.73
C LYS A 218 21.71 1.58 -11.24
N GLY A 219 21.93 2.81 -11.74
CA GLY A 219 21.96 3.09 -13.18
C GLY A 219 20.60 2.82 -13.86
N ASN A 220 20.65 2.46 -15.14
CA ASN A 220 19.44 2.13 -15.89
C ASN A 220 19.15 0.63 -15.82
N TYR A 221 18.69 0.19 -14.66
CA TYR A 221 18.48 -1.23 -14.34
C TYR A 221 17.45 -1.88 -15.27
N THR A 222 16.35 -1.19 -15.60
CA THR A 222 15.37 -1.69 -16.59
C THR A 222 16.00 -1.99 -17.94
N LYS A 223 16.91 -1.12 -18.42
CA LYS A 223 17.61 -1.36 -19.68
C LYS A 223 18.52 -2.60 -19.61
N ARG A 224 19.14 -2.86 -18.44
CA ARG A 224 19.94 -4.06 -18.22
C ARG A 224 19.07 -5.32 -18.29
N LEU A 225 17.93 -5.33 -17.58
CA LEU A 225 17.02 -6.47 -17.57
C LEU A 225 16.41 -6.76 -18.95
N ARG A 226 16.02 -5.72 -19.71
CA ARG A 226 15.50 -5.90 -21.08
C ARG A 226 16.52 -6.50 -22.04
N LYS A 227 17.80 -6.15 -21.90
CA LYS A 227 18.87 -6.81 -22.69
C LYS A 227 19.03 -8.30 -22.35
N LEU A 228 18.58 -8.71 -21.17
CA LEU A 228 18.57 -10.11 -20.73
C LEU A 228 17.26 -10.83 -21.06
N GLY A 229 16.32 -10.18 -21.75
CA GLY A 229 15.06 -10.76 -22.19
C GLY A 229 13.89 -10.59 -21.20
N ILE A 230 14.08 -9.88 -20.09
CA ILE A 230 13.01 -9.58 -19.13
C ILE A 230 12.38 -8.24 -19.51
N ASP A 231 11.07 -8.22 -19.78
CA ASP A 231 10.35 -6.96 -20.05
C ASP A 231 10.12 -6.20 -18.74
N ALA A 232 11.04 -5.29 -18.43
CA ALA A 232 11.09 -4.58 -17.16
C ALA A 232 10.76 -3.09 -17.31
N HIS A 233 9.88 -2.58 -16.45
CA HIS A 233 9.47 -1.18 -16.43
C HIS A 233 9.47 -0.59 -15.03
N LYS A 234 9.61 0.74 -14.96
CA LYS A 234 9.49 1.50 -13.72
C LYS A 234 8.08 2.07 -13.62
N PHE A 235 7.44 1.84 -12.50
CA PHE A 235 6.18 2.52 -12.19
C PHE A 235 6.46 3.96 -11.78
N ASN A 236 5.67 4.87 -12.33
CA ASN A 236 5.64 6.31 -12.00
C ASN A 236 7.05 6.93 -11.88
N LYS A 237 7.75 6.96 -13.02
CA LYS A 237 9.11 7.51 -13.12
C LYS A 237 9.21 8.90 -12.51
N VAL A 238 10.22 9.09 -11.67
CA VAL A 238 10.59 10.40 -11.15
C VAL A 238 11.24 11.20 -12.27
N VAL A 239 10.50 12.15 -12.79
CA VAL A 239 11.02 13.16 -13.72
C VAL A 239 10.99 14.50 -13.01
N PRO A 240 12.00 15.37 -13.18
CA PRO A 240 12.01 16.70 -12.59
C PRO A 240 10.93 17.58 -13.26
N ARG A 241 9.68 17.33 -12.92
CA ARG A 241 8.51 18.12 -13.34
C ARG A 241 7.64 18.36 -12.11
N LEU A 242 6.99 19.51 -12.08
CA LEU A 242 5.95 19.84 -11.09
C LEU A 242 4.72 18.94 -11.38
N THR A 243 4.69 17.75 -10.81
CA THR A 243 3.57 16.82 -11.02
C THR A 243 3.07 16.26 -9.71
N VAL A 244 1.75 16.21 -9.59
CA VAL A 244 0.97 15.65 -8.48
C VAL A 244 1.24 14.14 -8.24
N SER A 245 1.93 13.48 -9.16
CA SER A 245 2.04 12.01 -9.15
C SER A 245 3.06 11.44 -8.15
N TYR A 246 3.78 12.27 -7.40
CA TYR A 246 4.82 11.79 -6.48
C TYR A 246 4.26 10.98 -5.29
N ASN A 247 3.04 11.28 -4.85
CA ASN A 247 2.40 10.56 -3.73
C ASN A 247 1.85 9.19 -4.13
N ASN A 248 1.45 9.03 -5.40
CA ASN A 248 0.85 7.79 -5.89
C ASN A 248 1.95 6.79 -6.22
N ARG A 249 2.31 5.94 -5.26
CA ARG A 249 3.35 4.92 -5.41
C ARG A 249 2.74 3.53 -5.52
N ASP A 250 3.44 2.66 -6.22
CA ASP A 250 3.06 1.26 -6.32
C ASP A 250 3.68 0.49 -5.16
N HIS A 251 2.85 0.26 -4.13
CA HIS A 251 3.28 -0.48 -2.93
C HIS A 251 2.84 -1.94 -2.96
N ARG A 252 2.31 -2.42 -4.09
CA ARG A 252 1.95 -3.82 -4.28
C ARG A 252 3.16 -4.74 -4.25
N LYS A 253 2.92 -5.98 -3.88
CA LYS A 253 3.86 -7.10 -3.99
C LYS A 253 3.08 -8.25 -4.56
N ILE A 254 3.19 -8.43 -5.86
CA ILE A 254 2.48 -9.46 -6.61
C ILE A 254 3.52 -10.28 -7.39
N LEU A 255 3.45 -11.59 -7.26
CA LEU A 255 4.12 -12.52 -8.14
C LEU A 255 3.08 -13.48 -8.66
N VAL A 256 3.05 -13.68 -9.97
CA VAL A 256 2.13 -14.61 -10.65
C VAL A 256 2.93 -15.51 -11.57
N ILE A 257 2.64 -16.80 -11.51
CA ILE A 257 3.25 -17.83 -12.34
C ILE A 257 2.13 -18.54 -13.11
N ASP A 258 2.17 -18.44 -14.43
CA ASP A 258 1.25 -19.08 -15.36
C ASP A 258 -0.24 -18.81 -15.08
N GLY A 259 -0.56 -17.75 -14.28
CA GLY A 259 -1.92 -17.46 -13.82
C GLY A 259 -2.48 -18.47 -12.82
N GLN A 260 -1.75 -19.53 -12.47
CA GLN A 260 -2.17 -20.60 -11.57
C GLN A 260 -1.66 -20.41 -10.15
N ILE A 261 -0.41 -19.98 -9.98
CA ILE A 261 0.21 -19.72 -8.69
C ILE A 261 0.41 -18.23 -8.52
N GLY A 262 0.03 -17.70 -7.35
CA GLY A 262 0.20 -16.28 -7.04
C GLY A 262 0.65 -16.04 -5.61
N TYR A 263 1.50 -15.04 -5.42
CA TYR A 263 1.98 -14.60 -4.12
C TYR A 263 1.64 -13.15 -3.86
N THR A 264 1.28 -12.85 -2.63
CA THR A 264 1.21 -11.48 -2.11
C THR A 264 1.50 -11.46 -0.61
N GLY A 265 1.80 -10.27 -0.08
CA GLY A 265 2.12 -10.08 1.34
C GLY A 265 2.90 -8.80 1.57
N GLY A 266 3.55 -8.67 2.73
CA GLY A 266 4.32 -7.47 3.06
C GLY A 266 5.76 -7.48 2.50
N ALA A 267 6.31 -8.64 2.15
CA ALA A 267 7.71 -8.82 1.78
C ALA A 267 8.06 -8.21 0.42
N ASN A 268 9.10 -7.39 0.37
CA ASN A 268 9.75 -6.97 -0.87
C ASN A 268 10.91 -7.92 -1.25
N LEU A 269 11.59 -7.65 -2.36
CA LEU A 269 12.69 -8.47 -2.84
C LEU A 269 14.04 -7.90 -2.37
N ALA A 270 14.36 -8.10 -1.09
CA ALA A 270 15.62 -7.71 -0.46
C ALA A 270 15.94 -8.61 0.74
N ASP A 271 17.22 -8.71 1.08
CA ASP A 271 17.75 -9.71 2.01
C ASP A 271 17.24 -9.55 3.45
N GLU A 272 16.84 -8.35 3.88
CA GLU A 272 16.22 -8.16 5.20
C GLU A 272 14.88 -8.88 5.33
N TYR A 273 14.09 -9.02 4.25
CA TYR A 273 12.78 -9.67 4.29
C TYR A 273 12.87 -11.19 4.48
N ILE A 274 14.03 -11.77 4.21
CA ILE A 274 14.33 -13.20 4.45
C ILE A 274 15.35 -13.39 5.59
N ASN A 275 15.57 -12.40 6.43
CA ASN A 275 16.48 -12.42 7.58
C ASN A 275 17.95 -12.79 7.25
N GLN A 276 18.37 -12.62 5.99
CA GLN A 276 19.77 -12.79 5.58
C GLN A 276 20.62 -11.54 5.80
N ARG A 277 19.97 -10.44 6.12
CA ARG A 277 20.60 -9.18 6.51
C ARG A 277 19.85 -8.58 7.68
N GLU A 278 20.51 -8.43 8.82
CA GLU A 278 19.97 -7.71 9.96
C GLU A 278 19.98 -6.20 9.69
N ARG A 279 18.80 -5.55 9.81
CA ARG A 279 18.65 -4.11 9.61
C ARG A 279 18.05 -3.40 10.81
N PHE A 280 16.99 -3.97 11.39
CA PHE A 280 16.27 -3.46 12.56
C PHE A 280 15.90 -4.62 13.51
N GLY A 281 16.86 -5.50 13.80
CA GLY A 281 16.63 -6.77 14.48
C GLY A 281 15.94 -7.78 13.55
N HIS A 282 15.26 -8.74 14.14
CA HIS A 282 14.50 -9.75 13.38
C HIS A 282 13.39 -9.09 12.53
N TRP A 283 13.36 -9.39 11.24
CA TRP A 283 12.36 -8.87 10.32
C TRP A 283 11.18 -9.83 10.22
N LYS A 284 10.03 -9.40 10.75
CA LYS A 284 8.79 -10.17 10.72
C LYS A 284 7.89 -9.68 9.60
N ASP A 285 7.78 -10.46 8.53
CA ASP A 285 6.86 -10.18 7.44
C ASP A 285 6.13 -11.43 7.00
N SER A 286 4.92 -11.31 6.51
CA SER A 286 4.08 -12.43 6.13
C SER A 286 3.69 -12.39 4.65
N ALA A 287 3.37 -13.56 4.11
CA ALA A 287 2.88 -13.72 2.76
C ALA A 287 1.81 -14.82 2.66
N VAL A 288 1.01 -14.73 1.60
CA VAL A 288 0.08 -15.78 1.20
C VAL A 288 0.42 -16.22 -0.22
N ARG A 289 0.56 -17.52 -0.40
CA ARG A 289 0.56 -18.21 -1.69
C ARG A 289 -0.85 -18.67 -1.99
N LEU A 290 -1.32 -18.39 -3.18
CA LEU A 290 -2.56 -18.91 -3.73
C LEU A 290 -2.25 -19.84 -4.88
N ASP A 291 -3.02 -20.93 -5.02
CA ASP A 291 -2.97 -21.87 -6.13
C ASP A 291 -4.39 -22.12 -6.60
N GLY A 292 -4.72 -21.81 -7.84
CA GLY A 292 -6.06 -21.97 -8.39
C GLY A 292 -6.75 -20.67 -8.77
N ARG A 293 -8.08 -20.68 -8.74
CA ARG A 293 -8.93 -19.66 -9.38
C ARG A 293 -8.69 -18.23 -8.89
N ALA A 294 -8.41 -18.02 -7.62
CA ALA A 294 -8.23 -16.67 -7.06
C ALA A 294 -7.00 -15.94 -7.63
N VAL A 295 -6.01 -16.67 -8.19
CA VAL A 295 -4.83 -16.06 -8.82
C VAL A 295 -5.18 -15.20 -10.02
N LYS A 296 -6.32 -15.45 -10.65
CA LYS A 296 -6.86 -14.62 -11.74
C LYS A 296 -7.00 -13.15 -11.34
N ALA A 297 -7.43 -12.88 -10.10
CA ALA A 297 -7.52 -11.49 -9.62
C ALA A 297 -6.13 -10.84 -9.45
N LEU A 298 -5.12 -11.56 -8.95
CA LEU A 298 -3.74 -11.05 -8.87
C LEU A 298 -3.17 -10.79 -10.27
N THR A 299 -3.44 -11.69 -11.23
CA THR A 299 -3.05 -11.51 -12.63
C THR A 299 -3.65 -10.23 -13.22
N ARG A 300 -4.93 -9.99 -12.98
CA ARG A 300 -5.63 -8.76 -13.43
C ARG A 300 -5.06 -7.51 -12.78
N LEU A 301 -4.81 -7.53 -11.49
CA LEU A 301 -4.23 -6.40 -10.77
C LEU A 301 -2.86 -6.02 -11.35
N PHE A 302 -2.01 -7.00 -11.67
CA PHE A 302 -0.74 -6.77 -12.34
C PHE A 302 -0.94 -6.17 -13.74
N LEU A 303 -1.75 -6.80 -14.58
CA LEU A 303 -1.99 -6.36 -15.96
C LEU A 303 -2.61 -4.96 -16.03
N MET A 304 -3.50 -4.64 -15.09
CA MET A 304 -4.09 -3.31 -14.96
C MET A 304 -3.01 -2.25 -14.69
N ASN A 305 -2.11 -2.50 -13.74
CA ASN A 305 -1.04 -1.56 -13.41
C ASN A 305 0.00 -1.47 -14.54
N TRP A 306 0.27 -2.59 -15.19
CA TRP A 306 1.08 -2.63 -16.41
C TRP A 306 0.51 -1.74 -17.51
N TYR A 307 -0.79 -1.87 -17.79
CA TYR A 307 -1.49 -1.07 -18.76
C TYR A 307 -1.50 0.43 -18.43
N ILE A 308 -1.80 0.78 -17.18
CA ILE A 308 -1.75 2.18 -16.71
C ILE A 308 -0.35 2.78 -16.95
N ASN A 309 0.69 2.00 -16.72
CA ASN A 309 2.07 2.47 -16.80
C ASN A 309 2.59 2.54 -18.25
N GLN A 310 2.21 1.61 -19.12
CA GLN A 310 2.70 1.54 -20.51
C GLN A 310 1.76 2.21 -21.52
N GLY A 311 0.48 2.23 -21.25
CA GLY A 311 -0.54 2.79 -22.14
C GLY A 311 -0.90 1.92 -23.34
N GLU A 312 -0.44 0.68 -23.36
CA GLU A 312 -0.76 -0.34 -24.34
C GLU A 312 -1.76 -1.33 -23.77
N ILE A 313 -2.76 -1.71 -24.56
CA ILE A 313 -3.72 -2.74 -24.16
C ILE A 313 -3.05 -4.08 -24.42
N GLU A 314 -2.69 -4.75 -23.33
CA GLU A 314 -2.35 -6.16 -23.42
C GLU A 314 -3.64 -6.94 -23.76
N ASP A 315 -3.50 -7.96 -24.57
CA ASP A 315 -4.58 -8.92 -24.77
C ASP A 315 -4.74 -9.73 -23.49
N PHE A 316 -5.71 -9.33 -22.65
CA PHE A 316 -5.96 -10.02 -21.39
C PHE A 316 -6.35 -11.47 -21.60
N ASP A 317 -6.97 -11.81 -22.75
CA ASP A 317 -7.35 -13.18 -23.07
C ASP A 317 -6.13 -14.09 -23.28
N LYS A 318 -5.00 -13.53 -23.72
CA LYS A 318 -3.72 -14.26 -23.79
C LYS A 318 -3.30 -14.87 -22.44
N TYR A 319 -3.61 -14.16 -21.34
CA TYR A 319 -3.29 -14.57 -19.97
C TYR A 319 -4.48 -15.20 -19.25
N HIS A 320 -5.59 -15.37 -19.99
CA HIS A 320 -6.76 -16.12 -19.53
C HIS A 320 -6.40 -17.61 -19.59
N MET A 321 -5.80 -18.07 -18.51
CA MET A 321 -5.65 -19.50 -18.33
C MET A 321 -6.98 -20.05 -17.86
N GLU A 322 -7.38 -21.20 -18.39
CA GLU A 322 -8.32 -22.05 -17.67
C GLU A 322 -7.64 -22.44 -16.34
N ASN A 323 -7.75 -21.56 -15.34
CA ASN A 323 -7.22 -21.84 -14.03
C ASN A 323 -7.95 -23.05 -13.50
N GLN A 324 -7.23 -24.15 -13.40
CA GLN A 324 -7.78 -25.36 -12.85
C GLN A 324 -8.18 -25.08 -11.40
N ALA A 325 -9.44 -25.35 -11.09
CA ALA A 325 -9.85 -25.38 -9.71
C ALA A 325 -9.02 -26.43 -8.99
N VAL A 326 -8.42 -26.01 -7.89
CA VAL A 326 -7.69 -26.91 -7.00
C VAL A 326 -8.62 -27.29 -5.86
N ASP A 327 -8.44 -28.49 -5.32
CA ASP A 327 -9.14 -28.90 -4.11
C ASP A 327 -8.67 -28.01 -2.95
N GLY A 328 -9.48 -27.03 -2.59
CA GLY A 328 -9.18 -26.01 -1.58
C GLY A 328 -10.46 -25.48 -0.95
N GLU A 329 -10.44 -25.37 0.37
CA GLU A 329 -11.55 -24.88 1.18
C GLU A 329 -11.51 -23.35 1.34
N GLY A 330 -12.67 -22.76 1.63
CA GLY A 330 -12.82 -21.33 1.91
C GLY A 330 -13.12 -20.47 0.68
N PHE A 331 -13.28 -19.19 0.95
CA PHE A 331 -13.57 -18.16 -0.05
C PHE A 331 -12.48 -17.10 -0.04
N TYR A 332 -12.10 -16.63 -1.23
CA TYR A 332 -10.99 -15.72 -1.42
C TYR A 332 -11.40 -14.54 -2.30
N ILE A 333 -10.99 -13.35 -1.91
CA ILE A 333 -11.11 -12.13 -2.74
C ILE A 333 -9.75 -11.43 -2.71
N PRO A 334 -8.84 -11.71 -3.64
CA PRO A 334 -7.74 -10.79 -3.90
C PRO A 334 -8.30 -9.48 -4.45
N PHE A 335 -7.96 -8.36 -3.81
CA PHE A 335 -8.47 -7.05 -4.18
C PHE A 335 -7.36 -6.01 -4.23
N GLY A 336 -7.60 -4.96 -5.01
CA GLY A 336 -6.74 -3.79 -5.08
C GLY A 336 -7.32 -2.62 -4.30
N SER A 337 -6.45 -1.73 -3.89
CA SER A 337 -6.79 -0.42 -3.35
C SER A 337 -5.87 0.61 -3.98
N GLY A 338 -6.30 1.86 -4.05
CA GLY A 338 -5.46 2.89 -4.65
C GLY A 338 -6.13 4.26 -4.68
N PRO A 339 -5.40 5.26 -5.20
CA PRO A 339 -5.88 6.61 -5.24
C PRO A 339 -6.96 6.82 -6.29
N LYS A 340 -7.79 7.85 -6.05
CA LYS A 340 -8.69 8.37 -7.09
C LYS A 340 -7.85 8.93 -8.26
N PRO A 341 -8.39 8.86 -9.48
CA PRO A 341 -9.71 8.42 -9.86
C PRO A 341 -9.78 6.93 -10.26
N ILE A 342 -8.67 6.17 -10.21
CA ILE A 342 -8.64 4.76 -10.60
C ILE A 342 -9.50 3.92 -9.64
N TYR A 343 -9.36 4.14 -8.34
CA TYR A 343 -10.29 3.60 -7.36
C TYR A 343 -11.24 4.70 -6.90
N LYS A 344 -12.55 4.49 -7.05
CA LYS A 344 -13.58 5.48 -6.66
C LYS A 344 -13.71 5.61 -5.13
N SER A 345 -13.26 4.59 -4.40
CA SER A 345 -13.36 4.46 -2.94
C SER A 345 -12.04 4.00 -2.35
N GLN A 346 -11.86 4.20 -1.04
CA GLN A 346 -10.73 3.68 -0.26
C GLN A 346 -11.00 2.22 0.10
N VAL A 347 -10.77 1.30 -0.85
CA VAL A 347 -11.15 -0.12 -0.74
C VAL A 347 -10.53 -0.76 0.50
N GLY A 348 -9.22 -0.61 0.70
CA GLY A 348 -8.50 -1.19 1.84
C GLY A 348 -9.06 -0.71 3.18
N LYS A 349 -9.32 0.61 3.33
CA LYS A 349 -9.95 1.18 4.53
C LYS A 349 -11.32 0.55 4.78
N ALA A 350 -12.17 0.50 3.75
CA ALA A 350 -13.52 -0.04 3.88
C ALA A 350 -13.53 -1.53 4.23
N VAL A 351 -12.58 -2.32 3.72
CA VAL A 351 -12.43 -3.72 4.10
C VAL A 351 -12.06 -3.86 5.56
N TYR A 352 -11.09 -3.08 6.05
CA TYR A 352 -10.71 -3.09 7.47
C TYR A 352 -11.86 -2.65 8.37
N GLN A 353 -12.56 -1.56 8.02
CA GLN A 353 -13.74 -1.10 8.75
C GLN A 353 -14.83 -2.18 8.84
N ASN A 354 -15.13 -2.85 7.72
CA ASN A 354 -16.12 -3.92 7.70
C ASN A 354 -15.74 -5.07 8.66
N ILE A 355 -14.48 -5.51 8.68
CA ILE A 355 -14.00 -6.58 9.57
C ILE A 355 -14.13 -6.13 11.04
N ILE A 356 -13.60 -4.94 11.37
CA ILE A 356 -13.59 -4.40 12.74
C ILE A 356 -15.02 -4.22 13.27
N ASN A 357 -15.93 -3.72 12.43
CA ASN A 357 -17.31 -3.44 12.82
C ASN A 357 -18.17 -4.70 12.94
N GLN A 358 -17.83 -5.78 12.24
CA GLN A 358 -18.55 -7.06 12.31
C GLN A 358 -18.02 -8.01 13.37
N ALA A 359 -16.79 -7.80 13.85
CA ALA A 359 -16.18 -8.66 14.86
C ALA A 359 -17.00 -8.68 16.15
N THR A 360 -17.13 -9.89 16.72
CA THR A 360 -17.90 -10.18 17.94
C THR A 360 -17.01 -10.62 19.09
N ASP A 361 -15.97 -11.40 18.83
CA ASP A 361 -15.11 -11.99 19.84
C ASP A 361 -13.75 -11.27 19.88
N TYR A 362 -13.06 -11.17 18.75
CA TYR A 362 -11.75 -10.53 18.70
C TYR A 362 -11.37 -9.98 17.32
N VAL A 363 -10.48 -8.98 17.31
CA VAL A 363 -9.76 -8.49 16.12
C VAL A 363 -8.29 -8.34 16.46
N TYR A 364 -7.42 -9.02 15.71
CA TYR A 364 -5.97 -8.92 15.84
C TYR A 364 -5.38 -8.25 14.59
N ILE A 365 -4.48 -7.30 14.80
CA ILE A 365 -3.91 -6.45 13.75
C ILE A 365 -2.40 -6.39 13.91
N THR A 366 -1.65 -6.60 12.81
CA THR A 366 -0.24 -6.22 12.72
C THR A 366 -0.06 -5.12 11.69
N THR A 367 0.76 -4.13 12.01
CA THR A 367 1.11 -3.05 11.08
C THR A 367 2.43 -2.40 11.48
N PRO A 368 3.30 -2.03 10.52
CA PRO A 368 4.52 -1.29 10.84
C PRO A 368 4.27 0.16 11.26
N TYR A 369 3.14 0.73 10.84
CA TYR A 369 2.77 2.12 11.12
C TYR A 369 1.29 2.21 11.51
N LEU A 370 1.01 2.98 12.57
CA LEU A 370 -0.35 3.22 13.05
C LEU A 370 -0.63 4.74 12.99
N ILE A 371 -0.99 5.20 11.79
CA ILE A 371 -1.27 6.61 11.48
C ILE A 371 -2.60 6.68 10.73
N ILE A 372 -3.65 6.36 11.45
CA ILE A 372 -5.03 6.24 10.93
C ILE A 372 -5.80 7.53 11.10
N ASP A 373 -6.82 7.69 10.28
CA ASP A 373 -7.77 8.79 10.38
C ASP A 373 -8.78 8.60 11.53
N TYR A 374 -9.59 9.62 11.75
CA TYR A 374 -10.56 9.63 12.81
C TYR A 374 -11.58 8.49 12.71
N ASP A 375 -12.11 8.24 11.49
CA ASP A 375 -13.15 7.22 11.30
C ASP A 375 -12.66 5.82 11.70
N LEU A 376 -11.47 5.42 11.21
CA LEU A 376 -10.90 4.10 11.51
C LEU A 376 -10.48 4.01 12.99
N THR A 377 -10.03 5.11 13.60
CA THR A 377 -9.76 5.18 15.03
C THR A 377 -11.03 4.90 15.83
N GLU A 378 -12.14 5.55 15.48
CA GLU A 378 -13.42 5.35 16.17
C GLU A 378 -13.99 3.94 15.94
N ASP A 379 -13.83 3.35 14.76
CA ASP A 379 -14.25 1.97 14.52
C ASP A 379 -13.50 0.99 15.45
N ILE A 380 -12.18 1.14 15.59
CA ILE A 380 -11.35 0.32 16.49
C ILE A 380 -11.77 0.52 17.95
N ARG A 381 -11.96 1.77 18.38
CA ARG A 381 -12.42 2.11 19.74
C ARG A 381 -13.79 1.51 20.04
N ASN A 382 -14.73 1.67 19.12
CA ASN A 382 -16.09 1.16 19.25
C ASN A 382 -16.12 -0.38 19.32
N ALA A 383 -15.27 -1.08 18.57
CA ALA A 383 -15.13 -2.54 18.69
C ALA A 383 -14.70 -2.92 20.11
N ALA A 384 -13.65 -2.29 20.65
CA ALA A 384 -13.19 -2.56 22.01
C ALA A 384 -14.24 -2.21 23.08
N LEU A 385 -14.94 -1.07 22.92
CA LEU A 385 -16.04 -0.68 23.83
C LEU A 385 -17.24 -1.63 23.80
N ARG A 386 -17.49 -2.32 22.67
CA ARG A 386 -18.47 -3.41 22.56
C ARG A 386 -18.05 -4.68 23.27
N GLY A 387 -16.80 -4.77 23.76
CA GLY A 387 -16.24 -5.95 24.43
C GLY A 387 -15.43 -6.88 23.53
N VAL A 388 -15.19 -6.51 22.27
CA VAL A 388 -14.31 -7.24 21.35
C VAL A 388 -12.87 -7.16 21.85
N ASP A 389 -12.12 -8.27 21.88
CA ASP A 389 -10.69 -8.28 22.23
C ASP A 389 -9.86 -7.74 21.06
N VAL A 390 -9.67 -6.42 21.03
CA VAL A 390 -8.88 -5.77 19.98
C VAL A 390 -7.41 -5.70 20.39
N ARG A 391 -6.54 -6.32 19.59
CA ARG A 391 -5.07 -6.29 19.80
C ARG A 391 -4.35 -5.76 18.57
N ILE A 392 -3.45 -4.81 18.79
CA ILE A 392 -2.63 -4.21 17.71
C ILE A 392 -1.15 -4.40 18.04
N VAL A 393 -0.38 -4.87 17.07
CA VAL A 393 1.06 -5.04 17.18
C VAL A 393 1.78 -4.10 16.23
N THR A 394 2.75 -3.37 16.77
CA THR A 394 3.62 -2.44 16.03
C THR A 394 5.09 -2.74 16.33
N PRO A 395 6.07 -2.20 15.56
CA PRO A 395 7.48 -2.44 15.84
C PRO A 395 7.96 -1.75 17.12
N SER A 396 8.79 -2.44 17.91
CA SER A 396 9.55 -1.79 18.99
C SER A 396 10.77 -1.04 18.45
N ILE A 397 11.45 -1.58 17.43
CA ILE A 397 12.61 -0.96 16.79
C ILE A 397 12.12 -0.31 15.47
N PRO A 398 12.06 1.02 15.36
CA PRO A 398 11.52 1.69 14.19
C PRO A 398 12.53 1.81 13.06
N ASP A 399 12.05 1.76 11.83
CA ASP A 399 12.81 2.18 10.64
C ASP A 399 12.93 3.71 10.54
N LYS A 400 11.94 4.45 11.06
CA LYS A 400 11.83 5.92 11.07
C LYS A 400 11.37 6.41 12.43
N LYS A 401 12.28 7.06 13.18
CA LYS A 401 11.99 7.55 14.54
C LYS A 401 10.79 8.51 14.61
N LEU A 402 10.64 9.38 13.62
CA LEU A 402 9.53 10.35 13.57
C LEU A 402 8.18 9.65 13.43
N ILE A 403 8.11 8.65 12.57
CA ILE A 403 6.90 7.86 12.35
C ILE A 403 6.52 7.07 13.61
N GLN A 404 7.52 6.56 14.35
CA GLN A 404 7.27 5.90 15.64
C GLN A 404 6.65 6.85 16.68
N ILE A 405 7.09 8.12 16.73
CA ILE A 405 6.51 9.12 17.64
C ILE A 405 5.02 9.29 17.32
N VAL A 406 4.65 9.39 16.03
CA VAL A 406 3.25 9.51 15.62
C VAL A 406 2.45 8.24 15.93
N THR A 407 2.99 7.07 15.60
CA THR A 407 2.40 5.76 15.91
C THR A 407 2.12 5.62 17.42
N ARG A 408 3.11 5.88 18.26
CA ARG A 408 2.95 5.83 19.72
C ARG A 408 2.00 6.90 20.25
N GLY A 409 1.87 8.00 19.52
CA GLY A 409 0.93 9.06 19.82
C GLY A 409 -0.55 8.64 19.73
N ALA A 410 -0.87 7.61 18.95
CA ALA A 410 -2.23 7.08 18.86
C ALA A 410 -2.58 6.07 19.98
N TYR A 411 -1.60 5.57 20.73
CA TYR A 411 -1.83 4.52 21.74
C TYR A 411 -2.78 4.94 22.87
N PRO A 412 -2.62 6.12 23.52
CA PRO A 412 -3.49 6.48 24.64
C PRO A 412 -4.96 6.44 24.28
N ASP A 413 -5.36 7.06 23.17
CA ASP A 413 -6.74 7.15 22.74
C ASP A 413 -7.37 5.75 22.51
N LEU A 414 -6.58 4.81 21.98
CA LEU A 414 -7.02 3.43 21.75
C LEU A 414 -7.04 2.62 23.04
N MET A 415 -6.01 2.73 23.88
CA MET A 415 -5.93 1.98 25.15
C MET A 415 -7.00 2.44 26.17
N GLU A 416 -7.40 3.70 26.14
CA GLU A 416 -8.52 4.20 26.97
C GLU A 416 -9.85 3.53 26.62
N ALA A 417 -10.03 3.12 25.36
CA ALA A 417 -11.18 2.33 24.93
C ALA A 417 -11.07 0.83 25.23
N GLY A 418 -9.92 0.34 25.73
CA GLY A 418 -9.69 -1.06 26.04
C GLY A 418 -8.88 -1.84 25.00
N VAL A 419 -8.38 -1.18 23.94
CA VAL A 419 -7.50 -1.80 22.95
C VAL A 419 -6.17 -2.20 23.60
N LYS A 420 -5.70 -3.42 23.33
CA LYS A 420 -4.42 -3.92 23.82
C LYS A 420 -3.34 -3.66 22.77
N ILE A 421 -2.36 -2.85 23.10
CA ILE A 421 -1.23 -2.51 22.21
C ILE A 421 -0.01 -3.35 22.60
N TYR A 422 0.66 -3.90 21.60
CA TYR A 422 1.89 -4.66 21.72
C TYR A 422 2.98 -4.05 20.86
N GLU A 423 4.22 -4.03 21.35
CA GLU A 423 5.40 -3.70 20.57
C GLU A 423 6.26 -4.96 20.38
N TYR A 424 6.48 -5.34 19.13
CA TYR A 424 7.26 -6.53 18.75
C TYR A 424 8.72 -6.35 19.11
N THR A 425 9.17 -7.02 20.18
CA THR A 425 10.49 -6.80 20.76
C THR A 425 11.67 -7.40 20.01
N PRO A 426 11.53 -8.53 19.25
CA PRO A 426 12.66 -9.09 18.52
C PRO A 426 13.20 -8.20 17.40
N GLY A 427 12.39 -7.23 16.93
CA GLY A 427 12.84 -6.36 15.85
C GLY A 427 11.74 -5.55 15.19
N PHE A 428 11.70 -5.60 13.85
CA PHE A 428 10.78 -4.82 13.04
C PHE A 428 9.67 -5.71 12.48
N ILE A 429 8.45 -5.55 13.00
CA ILE A 429 7.28 -6.19 12.42
C ILE A 429 6.79 -5.35 11.23
N HIS A 430 6.81 -5.96 10.03
CA HIS A 430 6.39 -5.33 8.79
C HIS A 430 5.18 -6.04 8.16
N SER A 431 4.67 -7.11 8.76
CA SER A 431 3.44 -7.79 8.31
C SER A 431 2.23 -6.87 8.42
N LYS A 432 1.29 -7.03 7.50
CA LYS A 432 0.01 -6.34 7.45
C LYS A 432 -1.07 -7.42 7.40
N GLN A 433 -1.54 -7.77 8.58
CA GLN A 433 -2.53 -8.82 8.78
C GLN A 433 -3.66 -8.30 9.65
N VAL A 434 -4.85 -8.72 9.33
CA VAL A 434 -6.04 -8.60 10.18
C VAL A 434 -6.68 -9.96 10.28
N LEU A 435 -7.00 -10.41 11.49
CA LEU A 435 -7.73 -11.64 11.75
C LEU A 435 -8.88 -11.33 12.71
N ALA A 436 -10.08 -11.81 12.40
CA ALA A 436 -11.25 -11.67 13.27
C ALA A 436 -11.99 -13.01 13.43
N ASP A 437 -12.33 -13.32 14.66
CA ASP A 437 -13.27 -14.38 15.10
C ASP A 437 -13.00 -15.78 14.52
N ASP A 438 -11.75 -16.10 14.14
CA ASP A 438 -11.34 -17.32 13.40
C ASP A 438 -12.10 -17.55 12.07
N GLU A 439 -12.86 -16.55 11.60
CA GLU A 439 -13.67 -16.65 10.39
C GLU A 439 -13.11 -15.87 9.20
N VAL A 440 -12.49 -14.72 9.46
CA VAL A 440 -12.04 -13.80 8.40
C VAL A 440 -10.62 -13.34 8.64
N ALA A 441 -9.80 -13.37 7.59
CA ALA A 441 -8.50 -12.71 7.62
C ALA A 441 -8.25 -11.86 6.36
N VAL A 442 -7.37 -10.87 6.50
CA VAL A 442 -6.78 -10.12 5.39
C VAL A 442 -5.26 -10.14 5.55
N VAL A 443 -4.57 -10.54 4.50
CA VAL A 443 -3.10 -10.50 4.41
C VAL A 443 -2.71 -9.80 3.12
N GLY A 444 -1.78 -8.84 3.21
CA GLY A 444 -1.39 -8.10 2.01
C GLY A 444 -0.37 -7.01 2.26
N THR A 445 -0.51 -5.92 1.51
CA THR A 445 0.46 -4.83 1.49
C THR A 445 -0.01 -3.59 2.27
N ILE A 446 -1.29 -3.53 2.66
CA ILE A 446 -1.99 -2.34 3.16
C ILE A 446 -1.66 -2.08 4.62
N ASN A 447 -0.88 -1.04 4.91
CA ASN A 447 -0.62 -0.59 6.28
C ASN A 447 -1.84 0.13 6.88
N PHE A 448 -1.87 0.22 8.21
CA PHE A 448 -2.76 1.13 8.94
C PHE A 448 -2.17 2.54 8.99
N ASP A 449 -1.84 3.09 7.82
CA ASP A 449 -1.39 4.47 7.69
C ASP A 449 -2.11 5.18 6.54
N TYR A 450 -2.14 6.51 6.62
CA TYR A 450 -2.86 7.34 5.67
C TYR A 450 -2.37 7.15 4.22
N ARG A 451 -1.05 6.95 4.02
CA ARG A 451 -0.48 6.74 2.69
C ARG A 451 -0.99 5.48 2.02
N SER A 452 -0.97 4.36 2.74
CA SER A 452 -1.47 3.08 2.24
C SER A 452 -2.98 3.12 1.98
N LEU A 453 -3.73 3.76 2.87
CA LEU A 453 -5.19 3.78 2.77
C LEU A 453 -5.71 4.74 1.67
N VAL A 454 -4.93 5.78 1.28
CA VAL A 454 -5.42 6.86 0.40
C VAL A 454 -4.59 7.04 -0.87
N HIS A 455 -3.26 6.90 -0.79
CA HIS A 455 -2.36 7.36 -1.86
C HIS A 455 -1.66 6.27 -2.64
N HIS A 456 -1.37 5.13 -2.00
CA HIS A 456 -0.62 4.06 -2.63
C HIS A 456 -1.53 3.10 -3.40
N TYR A 457 -1.00 2.52 -4.47
CA TYR A 457 -1.56 1.31 -5.03
C TYR A 457 -1.14 0.15 -4.14
N GLU A 458 -2.13 -0.51 -3.58
CA GLU A 458 -1.99 -1.62 -2.64
C GLU A 458 -2.78 -2.82 -3.11
N ASN A 459 -2.50 -3.99 -2.55
CA ASN A 459 -3.33 -5.18 -2.72
C ASN A 459 -3.33 -6.05 -1.47
N ALA A 460 -4.39 -6.81 -1.29
CA ALA A 460 -4.49 -7.79 -0.23
C ALA A 460 -5.41 -8.94 -0.65
N VAL A 461 -5.40 -10.02 0.10
CA VAL A 461 -6.33 -11.13 -0.03
C VAL A 461 -7.23 -11.14 1.20
N TRP A 462 -8.53 -10.96 0.97
CA TRP A 462 -9.56 -11.25 1.94
C TRP A 462 -9.90 -12.74 1.88
N MET A 463 -9.87 -13.41 3.02
CA MET A 463 -10.10 -14.86 3.17
C MET A 463 -11.23 -15.10 4.17
N TYR A 464 -12.16 -15.98 3.82
CA TYR A 464 -13.24 -16.40 4.69
C TYR A 464 -13.28 -17.92 4.76
N ARG A 465 -13.25 -18.46 5.99
CA ARG A 465 -13.24 -19.90 6.27
C ARG A 465 -12.13 -20.67 5.54
N SER A 466 -11.00 -20.02 5.33
CA SER A 466 -9.79 -20.67 4.82
C SER A 466 -9.16 -21.53 5.92
N PRO A 467 -8.62 -22.72 5.61
CA PRO A 467 -7.89 -23.54 6.57
C PRO A 467 -6.64 -22.84 7.12
N GLU A 468 -6.11 -21.83 6.40
CA GLU A 468 -4.94 -21.07 6.85
C GLU A 468 -5.24 -20.08 8.00
N LEU A 469 -6.52 -19.81 8.31
CA LEU A 469 -6.89 -18.94 9.44
C LEU A 469 -6.32 -19.45 10.77
N ALA A 470 -6.31 -20.77 10.96
CA ALA A 470 -5.71 -21.39 12.15
C ALA A 470 -4.20 -21.11 12.26
N LYS A 471 -3.47 -21.11 11.13
CA LYS A 471 -2.03 -20.77 11.11
C LYS A 471 -1.81 -19.27 11.35
N ILE A 472 -2.66 -18.41 10.78
CA ILE A 472 -2.63 -16.96 11.03
C ILE A 472 -2.90 -16.69 12.51
N ARG A 473 -3.84 -17.39 13.13
CA ARG A 473 -4.11 -17.31 14.58
C ARG A 473 -2.89 -17.71 15.39
N ALA A 474 -2.28 -18.85 15.07
CA ALA A 474 -1.08 -19.34 15.75
C ALA A 474 0.09 -18.36 15.63
N ASP A 475 0.25 -17.72 14.45
CA ASP A 475 1.24 -16.67 14.23
C ASP A 475 1.00 -15.44 15.12
N PHE A 476 -0.25 -15.00 15.29
CA PHE A 476 -0.59 -13.91 16.21
C PHE A 476 -0.26 -14.26 17.66
N GLU A 477 -0.57 -15.49 18.11
CA GLU A 477 -0.26 -15.93 19.48
C GLU A 477 1.27 -15.98 19.71
N GLU A 478 2.05 -16.43 18.74
CA GLU A 478 3.51 -16.36 18.79
C GLU A 478 4.00 -14.90 18.87
N ILE A 479 3.48 -14.01 18.01
CA ILE A 479 3.81 -12.59 18.03
C ILE A 479 3.53 -11.97 19.40
N PHE A 480 2.36 -12.24 20.00
CA PHE A 480 2.01 -11.73 21.35
C PHE A 480 2.96 -12.26 22.42
N SER A 481 3.37 -13.54 22.34
CA SER A 481 4.26 -14.15 23.33
C SER A 481 5.65 -13.51 23.40
N VAL A 482 6.14 -12.97 22.25
CA VAL A 482 7.47 -12.35 22.13
C VAL A 482 7.40 -10.81 22.09
N SER A 483 6.21 -10.24 22.27
CA SER A 483 5.98 -8.79 22.24
C SER A 483 5.76 -8.22 23.62
N GLN A 484 6.16 -6.97 23.83
CA GLN A 484 5.86 -6.26 25.05
C GLN A 484 4.47 -5.61 24.98
N GLN A 485 3.57 -6.00 25.86
CA GLN A 485 2.30 -5.30 26.00
C GLN A 485 2.54 -3.92 26.64
N ILE A 486 2.06 -2.88 26.00
CA ILE A 486 2.10 -1.51 26.49
C ILE A 486 0.89 -1.30 27.42
N LYS A 487 1.15 -0.73 28.60
CA LYS A 487 0.11 -0.46 29.60
C LYS A 487 -0.09 1.03 29.78
N LEU A 488 -1.35 1.45 29.81
CA LEU A 488 -1.73 2.87 29.89
C LEU A 488 -1.17 3.56 31.16
N ASP A 489 -1.13 2.85 32.29
CA ASP A 489 -0.64 3.38 33.57
C ASP A 489 0.86 3.70 33.59
N THR A 490 1.65 2.96 32.81
CA THR A 490 3.12 3.13 32.71
C THR A 490 3.56 3.89 31.47
N PHE A 491 2.69 3.96 30.46
CA PHE A 491 3.02 4.64 29.20
C PHE A 491 3.06 6.15 29.38
N ARG A 492 4.14 6.78 28.91
CA ARG A 492 4.32 8.24 28.98
C ARG A 492 4.75 8.78 27.62
N ILE A 493 4.05 9.82 27.19
CA ILE A 493 4.45 10.65 26.06
C ILE A 493 4.92 11.98 26.62
N THR A 494 6.09 12.43 26.21
CA THR A 494 6.58 13.75 26.59
C THR A 494 5.81 14.83 25.84
N TRP A 495 5.71 16.04 26.43
CA TRP A 495 4.97 17.15 25.83
C TRP A 495 5.42 17.47 24.37
N TYR A 496 6.73 17.38 24.10
CA TYR A 496 7.27 17.64 22.75
C TYR A 496 6.91 16.50 21.76
N GLN A 497 6.84 15.25 22.19
CA GLN A 497 6.37 14.13 21.37
C GLN A 497 4.88 14.30 21.04
N TYR A 498 4.08 14.74 22.01
CA TYR A 498 2.69 15.08 21.80
C TYR A 498 2.56 16.22 20.77
N LEU A 499 3.31 17.29 20.91
CA LEU A 499 3.32 18.40 19.96
C LEU A 499 3.74 17.94 18.55
N ILE A 500 4.78 17.11 18.47
CA ILE A 500 5.22 16.51 17.18
C ILE A 500 4.09 15.67 16.58
N LYS A 501 3.42 14.83 17.37
CA LYS A 501 2.28 14.02 16.93
C LYS A 501 1.18 14.90 16.32
N GLU A 502 0.73 15.95 17.02
CA GLU A 502 -0.32 16.87 16.56
C GLU A 502 0.09 17.56 15.24
N ILE A 503 1.31 18.09 15.18
CA ILE A 503 1.82 18.74 13.97
C ILE A 503 1.88 17.73 12.80
N MET A 504 2.44 16.54 13.04
CA MET A 504 2.59 15.52 12.00
C MET A 504 1.24 14.98 11.55
N GLN A 505 0.25 14.90 12.43
CA GLN A 505 -1.10 14.47 12.10
C GLN A 505 -1.83 15.47 11.19
N LEU A 506 -1.57 16.78 11.33
CA LEU A 506 -2.03 17.79 10.38
C LEU A 506 -1.48 17.57 8.97
N PHE A 507 -0.26 17.01 8.87
CA PHE A 507 0.41 16.71 7.60
C PHE A 507 0.32 15.23 7.21
N ALA A 508 -0.45 14.40 7.93
CA ALA A 508 -0.61 12.98 7.61
C ALA A 508 -0.97 12.71 6.13
N PRO A 509 -1.81 13.54 5.47
CA PRO A 509 -2.06 13.39 4.04
C PRO A 509 -0.85 13.57 3.13
N MET A 510 0.27 14.09 3.64
CA MET A 510 1.52 14.27 2.90
C MET A 510 2.62 13.30 3.34
N LEU A 511 2.45 12.65 4.49
CA LEU A 511 3.38 11.69 5.08
C LEU A 511 3.17 10.30 4.52
#